data_396b7960a727b1c5ab7127eb5a808fb3
#
_entry.id   396b7960a727b1c5ab7127eb5a808fb3
#
_cell.length_a   1.000
_cell.length_b   1.000
_cell.length_c   1.000
_cell.angle_alpha   90.00
_cell.angle_beta   90.00
_cell.angle_gamma   90.00
#
_symmetry.space_group_name_H-M   'P 1'
#
loop_
_entity.id
_entity.type
_entity.pdbx_description
1 polymer ?
#
loop_
_entity_poly.entity_id
_entity_poly.type
_entity_poly.pdbx_seq_one_letter_code
_entity_poly.pdbx_strand_id
1 'polypeptide(L)'
;MARGRVSRKTVYRRLDAQLADLHSRLGGLPSPKESEYIWSDIWHLEAHHSTALEGNTLVLREVESLLERGRAVGSKPLKEYMEVKGYGDAATWVYSEAMGATDRESGQLLTVQEVRHIHHLAMTPVWLMAPHPEATDAEGPGNFRQHDIHPFDAGMTPPSWPSVPAEVDAWVDRAIGLPIQIASGVVLPEALAELHNGFERVHPFIDGNGRTGRLVLNLVLVRLGYPPVVILKTQRERYLTAMQRADDGEYGPLGEILARAMIDNLNRFIIPGVAGPAKLVPLASLVDQEMSVVALRAAAVRGRLEAQQRSDGQWLSTRKAVEKYKKSRDRRGRRSSPDADR
;
A
#
# COMPACT_ATOMS: atom_id res chain seq x y z
N MET A 1 24.43 -11.08 18.84
CA MET A 1 23.45 -12.05 18.34
C MET A 1 22.57 -11.35 17.32
N ALA A 2 22.62 -11.76 16.05
CA ALA A 2 21.72 -11.26 15.04
C ALA A 2 20.29 -11.61 15.45
N ARG A 3 19.43 -10.61 15.63
CA ARG A 3 18.00 -10.83 15.93
C ARG A 3 17.40 -11.54 14.71
N GLY A 4 16.98 -12.79 14.87
CA GLY A 4 16.31 -13.56 13.84
C GLY A 4 15.13 -12.79 13.29
N ARG A 5 14.84 -12.98 11.98
CA ARG A 5 13.67 -12.40 11.29
C ARG A 5 12.41 -12.78 12.04
N VAL A 6 11.54 -11.81 12.32
CA VAL A 6 10.22 -12.02 12.97
C VAL A 6 9.40 -12.98 12.09
N SER A 7 8.83 -14.03 12.70
CA SER A 7 8.04 -15.02 11.95
C SER A 7 6.80 -14.41 11.31
N ARG A 8 6.35 -14.99 10.18
CA ARG A 8 5.12 -14.62 9.48
C ARG A 8 3.92 -14.59 10.43
N LYS A 9 3.75 -15.62 11.24
CA LYS A 9 2.69 -15.71 12.25
C LYS A 9 2.69 -14.51 13.22
N THR A 10 3.86 -14.02 13.59
CA THR A 10 3.98 -12.83 14.46
C THR A 10 3.59 -11.55 13.70
N VAL A 11 3.92 -11.45 12.41
CA VAL A 11 3.52 -10.31 11.57
C VAL A 11 1.99 -10.26 11.46
N TYR A 12 1.34 -11.39 11.16
CA TYR A 12 -0.11 -11.47 11.03
C TYR A 12 -0.81 -11.09 12.34
N ARG A 13 -0.40 -11.66 13.48
CA ARG A 13 -0.95 -11.27 14.79
C ARG A 13 -0.80 -9.78 15.09
N ARG A 14 0.30 -9.16 14.66
CA ARG A 14 0.48 -7.70 14.83
C ARG A 14 -0.48 -6.90 13.95
N LEU A 15 -0.68 -7.34 12.72
CA LEU A 15 -1.65 -6.72 11.83
C LEU A 15 -3.05 -6.81 12.44
N ASP A 16 -3.49 -7.99 12.85
CA ASP A 16 -4.80 -8.22 13.47
C ASP A 16 -5.01 -7.33 14.71
N ALA A 17 -4.00 -7.25 15.57
CA ALA A 17 -4.08 -6.39 16.75
C ALA A 17 -4.17 -4.90 16.43
N GLN A 18 -3.46 -4.43 15.40
CA GLN A 18 -3.53 -3.01 14.96
C GLN A 18 -4.84 -2.70 14.25
N LEU A 19 -5.37 -3.63 13.45
CA LEU A 19 -6.69 -3.50 12.82
C LEU A 19 -7.80 -3.46 13.87
N ALA A 20 -7.75 -4.34 14.86
CA ALA A 20 -8.68 -4.32 15.98
C ALA A 20 -8.64 -2.98 16.75
N ASP A 21 -7.44 -2.44 17.00
CA ASP A 21 -7.30 -1.11 17.61
C ASP A 21 -7.83 0.01 16.70
N LEU A 22 -7.56 -0.06 15.40
CA LEU A 22 -8.07 0.92 14.43
C LEU A 22 -9.61 0.99 14.49
N HIS A 23 -10.27 -0.16 14.42
CA HIS A 23 -11.73 -0.20 14.40
C HIS A 23 -12.36 0.12 15.76
N SER A 24 -11.84 -0.46 16.86
CA SER A 24 -12.47 -0.34 18.18
C SER A 24 -12.12 0.93 18.94
N ARG A 25 -10.94 1.51 18.69
CA ARG A 25 -10.40 2.62 19.49
C ARG A 25 -10.14 3.90 18.71
N LEU A 26 -9.91 3.81 17.40
CA LEU A 26 -9.52 4.94 16.56
C LEU A 26 -10.61 5.36 15.57
N GLY A 27 -11.74 4.63 15.50
CA GLY A 27 -12.88 4.98 14.67
C GLY A 27 -12.84 4.46 13.24
N GLY A 28 -11.89 3.54 12.91
CA GLY A 28 -11.71 3.00 11.58
C GLY A 28 -10.79 3.84 10.69
N LEU A 29 -10.83 3.61 9.38
CA LEU A 29 -10.12 4.43 8.41
C LEU A 29 -10.76 5.82 8.34
N PRO A 30 -9.96 6.90 8.32
CA PRO A 30 -10.50 8.25 8.14
C PRO A 30 -11.04 8.41 6.70
N SER A 31 -12.11 9.17 6.53
CA SER A 31 -12.58 9.48 5.17
C SER A 31 -11.63 10.44 4.44
N PRO A 32 -11.55 10.40 3.09
CA PRO A 32 -10.74 11.36 2.33
C PRO A 32 -11.11 12.82 2.59
N LYS A 33 -12.40 13.11 2.83
CA LYS A 33 -12.86 14.45 3.14
C LYS A 33 -12.37 14.97 4.51
N GLU A 34 -12.20 14.06 5.48
CA GLU A 34 -11.76 14.41 6.83
C GLU A 34 -10.25 14.44 6.98
N SER A 35 -9.53 13.74 6.10
CA SER A 35 -8.09 13.51 6.23
C SER A 35 -7.38 13.43 4.87
N GLU A 36 -7.69 14.37 3.97
CA GLU A 36 -7.11 14.43 2.62
C GLU A 36 -5.58 14.33 2.63
N TYR A 37 -4.93 14.95 3.59
CA TYR A 37 -3.47 14.91 3.72
C TYR A 37 -2.90 13.50 4.00
N ILE A 38 -3.63 12.64 4.73
CA ILE A 38 -3.20 11.26 4.97
C ILE A 38 -3.23 10.47 3.66
N TRP A 39 -4.29 10.65 2.91
CA TRP A 39 -4.50 9.92 1.67
C TRP A 39 -3.57 10.41 0.56
N SER A 40 -3.34 11.73 0.44
CA SER A 40 -2.40 12.27 -0.55
C SER A 40 -0.98 11.74 -0.34
N ASP A 41 -0.49 11.71 0.90
CA ASP A 41 0.82 11.16 1.22
C ASP A 41 0.94 9.67 0.83
N ILE A 42 -0.14 8.89 1.05
CA ILE A 42 -0.16 7.47 0.69
C ILE A 42 -0.15 7.29 -0.82
N TRP A 43 -1.04 7.96 -1.57
CA TRP A 43 -1.11 7.73 -3.01
C TRP A 43 0.08 8.32 -3.79
N HIS A 44 0.72 9.40 -3.33
CA HIS A 44 1.98 9.88 -3.92
C HIS A 44 3.09 8.83 -3.77
N LEU A 45 3.20 8.25 -2.56
CA LEU A 45 4.15 7.18 -2.30
C LEU A 45 3.85 5.94 -3.13
N GLU A 46 2.57 5.58 -3.26
CA GLU A 46 2.10 4.47 -4.07
C GLU A 46 2.41 4.69 -5.55
N ALA A 47 2.10 5.87 -6.11
CA ALA A 47 2.39 6.21 -7.50
C ALA A 47 3.90 6.11 -7.79
N HIS A 48 4.75 6.66 -6.89
CA HIS A 48 6.19 6.53 -7.02
C HIS A 48 6.66 5.08 -7.03
N HIS A 49 6.25 4.28 -6.06
CA HIS A 49 6.76 2.92 -5.94
C HIS A 49 6.16 1.97 -6.96
N SER A 50 4.88 2.08 -7.25
CA SER A 50 4.19 1.20 -8.20
C SER A 50 4.69 1.39 -9.63
N THR A 51 4.91 2.63 -10.08
CA THR A 51 5.51 2.88 -11.40
C THR A 51 6.98 2.47 -11.44
N ALA A 52 7.73 2.66 -10.35
CA ALA A 52 9.12 2.24 -10.26
C ALA A 52 9.31 0.70 -10.24
N LEU A 53 8.33 -0.07 -9.79
CA LEU A 53 8.32 -1.53 -9.93
C LEU A 53 8.31 -1.96 -11.41
N GLU A 54 7.72 -1.16 -12.29
CA GLU A 54 7.66 -1.35 -13.74
C GLU A 54 8.84 -0.67 -14.49
N GLY A 55 9.79 -0.09 -13.75
CA GLY A 55 11.01 0.49 -14.34
C GLY A 55 11.04 2.00 -14.44
N ASN A 56 10.01 2.73 -14.00
CA ASN A 56 10.02 4.19 -13.93
C ASN A 56 11.13 4.70 -12.98
N THR A 57 11.83 5.74 -13.38
CA THR A 57 13.03 6.24 -12.68
C THR A 57 12.83 7.56 -11.94
N LEU A 58 11.62 8.14 -11.96
CA LEU A 58 11.32 9.35 -11.19
C LEU A 58 11.56 9.13 -9.69
N VAL A 59 12.15 10.12 -9.05
CA VAL A 59 12.28 10.12 -7.58
C VAL A 59 11.03 10.71 -6.94
N LEU A 60 10.77 10.39 -5.67
CA LEU A 60 9.53 10.77 -4.98
C LEU A 60 9.25 12.29 -5.09
N ARG A 61 10.26 13.14 -4.94
CA ARG A 61 10.11 14.60 -5.07
C ARG A 61 9.62 15.05 -6.46
N GLU A 62 10.01 14.34 -7.52
CA GLU A 62 9.55 14.61 -8.89
C GLU A 62 8.09 14.18 -9.06
N VAL A 63 7.72 13.06 -8.45
CA VAL A 63 6.33 12.56 -8.39
C VAL A 63 5.43 13.54 -7.64
N GLU A 64 5.81 13.97 -6.44
CA GLU A 64 5.09 14.98 -5.66
C GLU A 64 4.91 16.29 -6.43
N SER A 65 5.98 16.81 -7.07
CA SER A 65 5.89 18.02 -7.89
C SER A 65 4.92 17.88 -9.07
N LEU A 66 4.89 16.69 -9.69
CA LEU A 66 3.99 16.41 -10.80
C LEU A 66 2.53 16.32 -10.32
N LEU A 67 2.27 15.55 -9.27
CA LEU A 67 0.90 15.26 -8.83
C LEU A 67 0.26 16.44 -8.07
N GLU A 68 1.03 17.16 -7.24
CA GLU A 68 0.51 18.30 -6.48
C GLU A 68 0.43 19.60 -7.31
N ARG A 69 1.43 19.84 -8.18
CA ARG A 69 1.61 21.15 -8.84
C ARG A 69 1.47 21.09 -10.35
N GLY A 70 1.24 19.89 -10.92
CA GLY A 70 1.20 19.69 -12.37
C GLY A 70 2.54 20.00 -13.07
N ARG A 71 3.67 19.97 -12.36
CA ARG A 71 4.98 20.40 -12.89
C ARG A 71 5.92 19.20 -13.03
N ALA A 72 6.25 18.85 -14.26
CA ALA A 72 7.36 17.97 -14.54
C ALA A 72 8.68 18.72 -14.25
N VAL A 73 9.47 18.18 -13.33
CA VAL A 73 10.79 18.70 -12.95
C VAL A 73 11.85 17.64 -13.21
N GLY A 74 13.02 18.04 -13.68
CA GLY A 74 14.09 17.12 -14.06
C GLY A 74 14.18 16.92 -15.57
N SER A 75 14.96 15.91 -16.00
CA SER A 75 15.29 15.64 -17.40
C SER A 75 14.92 14.23 -17.85
N LYS A 76 13.93 13.61 -17.20
CA LYS A 76 13.47 12.27 -17.56
C LYS A 76 12.62 12.27 -18.82
N PRO A 77 12.48 11.14 -19.52
CA PRO A 77 11.56 11.02 -20.64
C PRO A 77 10.13 11.39 -20.24
N LEU A 78 9.43 12.13 -21.10
CA LEU A 78 8.05 12.57 -20.83
C LEU A 78 7.11 11.37 -20.57
N LYS A 79 7.37 10.23 -21.20
CA LYS A 79 6.66 8.96 -20.96
C LYS A 79 6.61 8.63 -19.46
N GLU A 80 7.73 8.76 -18.74
CA GLU A 80 7.80 8.43 -17.32
C GLU A 80 6.89 9.35 -16.47
N TYR A 81 6.79 10.64 -16.83
CA TYR A 81 5.86 11.55 -16.16
C TYR A 81 4.40 11.20 -16.46
N MET A 82 4.09 10.75 -17.67
CA MET A 82 2.73 10.35 -18.05
C MET A 82 2.31 9.04 -17.36
N GLU A 83 3.23 8.11 -17.16
CA GLU A 83 2.98 6.90 -16.35
C GLU A 83 2.61 7.24 -14.90
N VAL A 84 3.35 8.14 -14.28
CA VAL A 84 3.08 8.62 -12.92
C VAL A 84 1.77 9.42 -12.85
N LYS A 85 1.52 10.30 -13.86
CA LYS A 85 0.28 11.08 -13.94
C LYS A 85 -0.94 10.15 -14.02
N GLY A 86 -0.91 9.17 -14.92
CA GLY A 86 -2.00 8.21 -15.06
C GLY A 86 -2.22 7.40 -13.79
N TYR A 87 -1.14 6.93 -13.15
CA TYR A 87 -1.26 6.23 -11.88
C TYR A 87 -1.89 7.13 -10.79
N GLY A 88 -1.45 8.39 -10.68
CA GLY A 88 -1.99 9.34 -9.71
C GLY A 88 -3.48 9.64 -9.94
N ASP A 89 -3.91 9.79 -11.19
CA ASP A 89 -5.32 9.99 -11.53
C ASP A 89 -6.17 8.77 -11.13
N ALA A 90 -5.67 7.56 -11.44
CA ALA A 90 -6.33 6.32 -11.07
C ALA A 90 -6.38 6.14 -9.54
N ALA A 91 -5.29 6.44 -8.82
CA ALA A 91 -5.25 6.36 -7.36
C ALA A 91 -6.24 7.34 -6.72
N THR A 92 -6.30 8.58 -7.20
CA THR A 92 -7.28 9.58 -6.72
C THR A 92 -8.71 9.07 -6.87
N TRP A 93 -9.04 8.48 -8.02
CA TRP A 93 -10.35 7.88 -8.24
C TRP A 93 -10.58 6.68 -7.30
N VAL A 94 -9.63 5.75 -7.19
CA VAL A 94 -9.71 4.56 -6.32
C VAL A 94 -10.04 4.94 -4.88
N TYR A 95 -9.32 5.90 -4.31
CA TYR A 95 -9.53 6.28 -2.92
C TYR A 95 -10.83 7.07 -2.72
N SER A 96 -11.26 7.89 -3.68
CA SER A 96 -12.55 8.57 -3.61
C SER A 96 -13.72 7.58 -3.66
N GLU A 97 -13.66 6.60 -4.59
CA GLU A 97 -14.69 5.58 -4.74
C GLU A 97 -14.71 4.57 -3.59
N ALA A 98 -13.55 4.21 -3.06
CA ALA A 98 -13.47 3.27 -1.95
C ALA A 98 -14.22 3.77 -0.71
N MET A 99 -14.17 5.07 -0.44
CA MET A 99 -14.77 5.69 0.75
C MET A 99 -16.19 6.24 0.50
N GLY A 100 -16.62 6.36 -0.76
CA GLY A 100 -17.97 6.80 -1.14
C GLY A 100 -19.05 5.73 -0.99
N ALA A 101 -18.71 4.54 -0.55
CA ALA A 101 -19.55 3.33 -0.61
C ALA A 101 -20.76 3.28 0.36
N THR A 102 -21.08 4.35 1.08
CA THR A 102 -22.26 4.39 1.96
C THR A 102 -23.60 4.36 1.21
N ASP A 103 -23.60 4.68 -0.09
CA ASP A 103 -24.83 4.73 -0.93
C ASP A 103 -24.90 3.57 -1.96
N ARG A 104 -24.03 2.56 -1.90
CA ARG A 104 -24.10 1.44 -2.84
C ARG A 104 -25.26 0.53 -2.49
N GLU A 105 -26.25 0.50 -3.34
CA GLU A 105 -27.21 -0.59 -3.41
C GLU A 105 -26.43 -1.91 -3.54
N SER A 106 -26.64 -2.82 -2.61
CA SER A 106 -26.25 -4.25 -2.69
C SER A 106 -24.81 -4.69 -2.39
N GLY A 107 -23.96 -3.99 -1.67
CA GLY A 107 -22.74 -4.62 -1.11
C GLY A 107 -21.70 -5.19 -2.10
N GLN A 108 -21.75 -4.78 -3.36
CA GLN A 108 -20.82 -5.26 -4.39
C GLN A 108 -19.42 -4.68 -4.15
N LEU A 109 -18.48 -5.54 -3.74
CA LEU A 109 -17.13 -5.13 -3.36
C LEU A 109 -16.31 -4.64 -4.56
N LEU A 110 -16.53 -5.20 -5.75
CA LEU A 110 -15.81 -4.89 -6.98
C LEU A 110 -16.66 -5.22 -8.21
N THR A 111 -16.45 -4.51 -9.31
CA THR A 111 -17.06 -4.76 -10.62
C THR A 111 -16.00 -4.82 -11.72
N VAL A 112 -16.30 -5.53 -12.81
CA VAL A 112 -15.44 -5.57 -14.01
C VAL A 112 -15.27 -4.18 -14.62
N GLN A 113 -16.32 -3.36 -14.59
CA GLN A 113 -16.27 -1.98 -15.09
C GLN A 113 -15.28 -1.12 -14.31
N GLU A 114 -15.19 -1.29 -13.00
CA GLU A 114 -14.21 -0.58 -12.17
C GLU A 114 -12.78 -1.03 -12.48
N VAL A 115 -12.55 -2.32 -12.67
CA VAL A 115 -11.24 -2.84 -13.09
C VAL A 115 -10.80 -2.20 -14.41
N ARG A 116 -11.69 -2.16 -15.40
CA ARG A 116 -11.46 -1.54 -16.72
C ARG A 116 -11.25 -0.04 -16.61
N HIS A 117 -12.02 0.62 -15.76
CA HIS A 117 -11.92 2.07 -15.55
C HIS A 117 -10.61 2.48 -14.87
N ILE A 118 -10.16 1.72 -13.86
CA ILE A 118 -8.86 1.91 -13.21
C ILE A 118 -7.73 1.78 -14.24
N HIS A 119 -7.75 0.74 -15.07
CA HIS A 119 -6.80 0.58 -16.15
C HIS A 119 -6.86 1.75 -17.14
N HIS A 120 -8.06 2.18 -17.53
CA HIS A 120 -8.26 3.31 -18.43
C HIS A 120 -7.60 4.59 -17.88
N LEU A 121 -7.86 4.93 -16.63
CA LEU A 121 -7.25 6.11 -15.99
C LEU A 121 -5.72 5.99 -15.89
N ALA A 122 -5.24 4.83 -15.45
CA ALA A 122 -3.80 4.62 -15.25
C ALA A 122 -3.01 4.66 -16.56
N MET A 123 -3.59 4.20 -17.68
CA MET A 123 -2.86 4.00 -18.92
C MET A 123 -3.10 5.09 -19.97
N THR A 124 -4.21 5.82 -19.94
CA THR A 124 -4.53 6.82 -20.97
C THR A 124 -3.44 7.85 -21.19
N PRO A 125 -2.86 8.50 -20.15
CA PRO A 125 -1.85 9.53 -20.37
C PRO A 125 -0.59 9.01 -21.09
N VAL A 126 -0.11 7.84 -20.71
CA VAL A 126 1.07 7.24 -21.35
C VAL A 126 0.74 6.68 -22.73
N TRP A 127 -0.46 6.13 -22.92
CA TRP A 127 -0.91 5.56 -24.20
C TRP A 127 -1.03 6.60 -25.31
N LEU A 128 -1.53 7.79 -25.01
CA LEU A 128 -1.62 8.89 -25.96
C LEU A 128 -0.26 9.33 -26.51
N MET A 129 0.82 9.05 -25.78
CA MET A 129 2.19 9.38 -26.22
C MET A 129 2.92 8.20 -26.84
N ALA A 130 2.74 7.03 -26.29
CA ALA A 130 3.47 5.82 -26.67
C ALA A 130 2.55 4.60 -26.46
N PRO A 131 1.61 4.34 -27.38
CA PRO A 131 0.79 3.13 -27.33
C PRO A 131 1.70 1.89 -27.42
N HIS A 132 1.22 0.78 -26.85
CA HIS A 132 1.98 -0.47 -26.92
C HIS A 132 2.16 -0.90 -28.38
N PRO A 133 3.38 -1.23 -28.84
CA PRO A 133 3.66 -1.47 -30.26
C PRO A 133 2.92 -2.68 -30.85
N GLU A 134 2.55 -3.65 -30.02
CA GLU A 134 1.82 -4.85 -30.43
C GLU A 134 0.29 -4.71 -30.28
N ALA A 135 -0.19 -3.59 -29.74
CA ALA A 135 -1.62 -3.39 -29.53
C ALA A 135 -2.36 -3.19 -30.86
N THR A 136 -3.51 -3.80 -30.94
CA THR A 136 -4.51 -3.51 -31.97
C THR A 136 -5.34 -2.28 -31.58
N ASP A 137 -6.10 -1.71 -32.54
CA ASP A 137 -7.00 -0.58 -32.27
C ASP A 137 -8.06 -0.88 -31.18
N ALA A 138 -8.35 -2.15 -30.95
CA ALA A 138 -9.33 -2.60 -29.96
C ALA A 138 -8.75 -2.75 -28.52
N GLU A 139 -7.44 -2.68 -28.36
CA GLU A 139 -6.74 -2.98 -27.10
C GLU A 139 -6.25 -1.76 -26.33
N GLY A 140 -6.85 -0.61 -26.56
CA GLY A 140 -6.54 0.63 -25.84
C GLY A 140 -6.89 0.58 -24.34
N PRO A 141 -6.57 1.66 -23.60
CA PRO A 141 -6.81 1.75 -22.19
C PRO A 141 -8.25 1.39 -21.76
N GLY A 142 -8.38 0.46 -20.82
CA GLY A 142 -9.65 -0.06 -20.36
C GLY A 142 -10.21 -1.23 -21.17
N ASN A 143 -9.57 -1.62 -22.25
CA ASN A 143 -9.99 -2.78 -23.08
C ASN A 143 -9.10 -3.98 -22.82
N PHE A 144 -9.72 -5.15 -22.71
CA PHE A 144 -9.00 -6.40 -22.59
C PHE A 144 -8.24 -6.73 -23.88
N ARG A 145 -7.10 -7.42 -23.73
CA ARG A 145 -6.32 -7.91 -24.86
C ARG A 145 -7.13 -8.84 -25.76
N GLN A 146 -6.82 -8.83 -27.03
CA GLN A 146 -7.46 -9.63 -28.09
C GLN A 146 -6.48 -10.52 -28.84
N HIS A 147 -5.30 -10.76 -28.24
CA HIS A 147 -4.34 -11.77 -28.69
C HIS A 147 -3.60 -12.36 -27.49
N ASP A 148 -2.96 -13.50 -27.71
CA ASP A 148 -2.19 -14.18 -26.68
C ASP A 148 -0.86 -13.45 -26.48
N ILE A 149 -0.45 -13.32 -25.23
CA ILE A 149 0.76 -12.64 -24.81
C ILE A 149 1.63 -13.56 -23.96
N HIS A 150 2.92 -13.31 -23.96
CA HIS A 150 3.91 -14.02 -23.18
C HIS A 150 4.72 -13.03 -22.32
N PRO A 151 4.10 -12.44 -21.28
CA PRO A 151 4.72 -11.36 -20.50
C PRO A 151 5.85 -11.85 -19.58
N PHE A 152 6.02 -13.17 -19.46
CA PHE A 152 7.00 -13.80 -18.58
C PHE A 152 7.94 -14.70 -19.39
N ASP A 153 9.25 -14.52 -19.20
CA ASP A 153 10.27 -15.33 -19.88
C ASP A 153 10.23 -16.81 -19.47
N ALA A 154 9.76 -17.09 -18.25
CA ALA A 154 9.57 -18.43 -17.71
C ALA A 154 8.46 -18.43 -16.65
N GLY A 155 7.80 -19.58 -16.48
CA GLY A 155 6.79 -19.77 -15.44
C GLY A 155 5.36 -19.74 -15.97
N MET A 156 4.51 -18.94 -15.35
CA MET A 156 3.08 -18.91 -15.62
C MET A 156 2.77 -18.32 -17.02
N THR A 157 1.89 -18.99 -17.74
CA THR A 157 1.32 -18.50 -19.01
C THR A 157 -0.11 -18.00 -18.74
N PRO A 158 -0.45 -16.76 -19.14
CA PRO A 158 -1.82 -16.28 -19.05
C PRO A 158 -2.80 -17.13 -19.86
N PRO A 159 -4.09 -17.13 -19.52
CA PRO A 159 -5.12 -17.82 -20.31
C PRO A 159 -5.19 -17.25 -21.72
N SER A 160 -5.69 -18.03 -22.67
CA SER A 160 -5.90 -17.55 -24.05
C SER A 160 -6.88 -16.36 -24.06
N TRP A 161 -6.65 -15.42 -24.95
CA TRP A 161 -7.37 -14.15 -24.96
C TRP A 161 -8.91 -14.25 -25.04
N PRO A 162 -9.51 -15.25 -25.76
CA PRO A 162 -10.97 -15.35 -25.79
C PRO A 162 -11.60 -15.70 -24.44
N SER A 163 -10.83 -16.31 -23.51
CA SER A 163 -11.30 -16.64 -22.16
C SER A 163 -11.12 -15.49 -21.17
N VAL A 164 -10.35 -14.46 -21.49
CA VAL A 164 -10.04 -13.35 -20.56
C VAL A 164 -11.28 -12.72 -19.93
N PRO A 165 -12.37 -12.40 -20.68
CA PRO A 165 -13.55 -11.81 -20.05
C PRO A 165 -14.16 -12.73 -18.97
N ALA A 166 -14.30 -14.02 -19.24
CA ALA A 166 -14.84 -14.99 -18.28
C ALA A 166 -13.92 -15.21 -17.06
N GLU A 167 -12.60 -15.18 -17.28
CA GLU A 167 -11.62 -15.29 -16.19
C GLU A 167 -11.63 -14.03 -15.28
N VAL A 168 -11.82 -12.84 -15.85
CA VAL A 168 -11.98 -11.62 -15.08
C VAL A 168 -13.28 -11.63 -14.28
N ASP A 169 -14.41 -12.06 -14.88
CA ASP A 169 -15.68 -12.23 -14.17
C ASP A 169 -15.52 -13.18 -12.98
N ALA A 170 -14.94 -14.36 -13.20
CA ALA A 170 -14.69 -15.35 -12.14
C ALA A 170 -13.73 -14.80 -11.05
N TRP A 171 -12.76 -13.98 -11.43
CA TRP A 171 -11.86 -13.33 -10.48
C TRP A 171 -12.58 -12.25 -9.65
N VAL A 172 -13.46 -11.45 -10.26
CA VAL A 172 -14.33 -10.49 -9.56
C VAL A 172 -15.25 -11.19 -8.57
N ASP A 173 -15.85 -12.33 -8.95
CA ASP A 173 -16.69 -13.12 -8.04
C ASP A 173 -15.89 -13.61 -6.82
N ARG A 174 -14.61 -14.00 -6.99
CA ARG A 174 -13.72 -14.34 -5.86
C ARG A 174 -13.48 -13.12 -4.96
N ALA A 175 -13.28 -11.93 -5.53
CA ALA A 175 -13.14 -10.70 -4.75
C ALA A 175 -14.40 -10.41 -3.93
N ILE A 176 -15.59 -10.54 -4.52
CA ILE A 176 -16.88 -10.36 -3.85
C ILE A 176 -17.07 -11.36 -2.70
N GLY A 177 -16.53 -12.57 -2.84
CA GLY A 177 -16.57 -13.61 -1.81
C GLY A 177 -15.65 -13.39 -0.61
N LEU A 178 -14.68 -12.46 -0.70
CA LEU A 178 -13.66 -12.22 0.33
C LEU A 178 -14.23 -11.93 1.74
N PRO A 179 -15.27 -11.08 1.94
CA PRO A 179 -15.82 -10.82 3.27
C PRO A 179 -16.30 -12.10 3.97
N ILE A 180 -16.93 -13.01 3.23
CA ILE A 180 -17.42 -14.30 3.75
C ILE A 180 -16.23 -15.20 4.13
N GLN A 181 -15.20 -15.25 3.30
CA GLN A 181 -13.99 -16.03 3.57
C GLN A 181 -13.27 -15.52 4.84
N ILE A 182 -13.12 -14.22 4.98
CA ILE A 182 -12.51 -13.60 6.17
C ILE A 182 -13.35 -13.91 7.42
N ALA A 183 -14.66 -13.79 7.34
CA ALA A 183 -15.57 -14.12 8.44
C ALA A 183 -15.53 -15.62 8.83
N SER A 184 -15.22 -16.52 7.88
CA SER A 184 -15.02 -17.94 8.13
C SER A 184 -13.66 -18.31 8.73
N GLY A 185 -12.76 -17.31 8.94
CA GLY A 185 -11.46 -17.51 9.57
C GLY A 185 -10.29 -17.72 8.60
N VAL A 186 -10.47 -17.44 7.31
CA VAL A 186 -9.36 -17.41 6.35
C VAL A 186 -8.38 -16.30 6.72
N VAL A 187 -7.09 -16.58 6.60
CA VAL A 187 -6.02 -15.62 6.93
C VAL A 187 -6.02 -14.48 5.93
N LEU A 188 -6.47 -13.31 6.34
CA LEU A 188 -6.63 -12.11 5.49
C LEU A 188 -5.44 -11.85 4.55
N PRO A 189 -4.17 -11.75 5.01
CA PRO A 189 -3.07 -11.46 4.10
C PRO A 189 -2.84 -12.53 3.02
N GLU A 190 -3.17 -13.79 3.29
CA GLU A 190 -3.01 -14.88 2.31
C GLU A 190 -4.17 -14.89 1.30
N ALA A 191 -5.40 -14.60 1.74
CA ALA A 191 -6.53 -14.41 0.83
C ALA A 191 -6.32 -13.21 -0.13
N LEU A 192 -5.77 -12.11 0.38
CA LEU A 192 -5.40 -10.96 -0.45
C LEU A 192 -4.26 -11.29 -1.43
N ALA A 193 -3.29 -12.10 -1.01
CA ALA A 193 -2.21 -12.58 -1.86
C ALA A 193 -2.74 -13.45 -3.00
N GLU A 194 -3.66 -14.35 -2.70
CA GLU A 194 -4.35 -15.18 -3.69
C GLU A 194 -5.14 -14.32 -4.70
N LEU A 195 -5.89 -13.33 -4.20
CA LEU A 195 -6.65 -12.43 -5.06
C LEU A 195 -5.73 -11.62 -5.98
N HIS A 196 -4.66 -11.04 -5.44
CA HIS A 196 -3.72 -10.23 -6.22
C HIS A 196 -2.96 -11.07 -7.25
N ASN A 197 -2.44 -12.24 -6.86
CA ASN A 197 -1.80 -13.17 -7.79
C ASN A 197 -2.78 -13.64 -8.87
N GLY A 198 -4.03 -13.93 -8.51
CA GLY A 198 -5.06 -14.33 -9.46
C GLY A 198 -5.30 -13.30 -10.58
N PHE A 199 -5.27 -12.01 -10.27
CA PHE A 199 -5.34 -10.94 -11.27
C PHE A 199 -4.13 -10.96 -12.21
N GLU A 200 -2.93 -11.03 -11.64
CA GLU A 200 -1.69 -11.08 -12.43
C GLU A 200 -1.61 -12.33 -13.32
N ARG A 201 -2.23 -13.44 -12.91
CA ARG A 201 -2.32 -14.65 -13.73
C ARG A 201 -3.28 -14.51 -14.91
N VAL A 202 -4.40 -13.83 -14.74
CA VAL A 202 -5.32 -13.54 -15.86
C VAL A 202 -4.67 -12.60 -16.86
N HIS A 203 -3.90 -11.64 -16.39
CA HIS A 203 -3.18 -10.65 -17.20
C HIS A 203 -4.05 -10.06 -18.30
N PRO A 204 -5.17 -9.38 -17.92
CA PRO A 204 -6.26 -9.10 -18.85
C PRO A 204 -5.96 -8.02 -19.89
N PHE A 205 -4.94 -7.21 -19.71
CA PHE A 205 -4.60 -6.11 -20.61
C PHE A 205 -3.27 -6.38 -21.31
N ILE A 206 -3.01 -5.66 -22.42
CA ILE A 206 -1.75 -5.81 -23.14
C ILE A 206 -0.56 -5.20 -22.39
N ASP A 207 -0.79 -4.15 -21.58
CA ASP A 207 0.18 -3.50 -20.68
C ASP A 207 -0.54 -2.98 -19.46
N GLY A 208 0.19 -2.59 -18.40
CA GLY A 208 -0.36 -1.94 -17.21
C GLY A 208 -1.02 -2.89 -16.19
N ASN A 209 -0.93 -4.21 -16.34
CA ASN A 209 -1.55 -5.18 -15.42
C ASN A 209 -1.04 -5.01 -13.99
N GLY A 210 0.26 -4.96 -13.76
CA GLY A 210 0.83 -4.79 -12.43
C GLY A 210 0.36 -3.50 -11.73
N ARG A 211 0.31 -2.37 -12.46
CA ARG A 211 -0.21 -1.09 -11.95
C ARG A 211 -1.68 -1.19 -11.59
N THR A 212 -2.49 -1.76 -12.48
CA THR A 212 -3.92 -1.97 -12.27
C THR A 212 -4.20 -2.93 -11.12
N GLY A 213 -3.50 -4.06 -11.06
CA GLY A 213 -3.67 -5.06 -10.00
C GLY A 213 -3.40 -4.50 -8.61
N ARG A 214 -2.38 -3.63 -8.45
CA ARG A 214 -2.08 -2.97 -7.17
C ARG A 214 -3.14 -1.92 -6.81
N LEU A 215 -3.64 -1.14 -7.76
CA LEU A 215 -4.73 -0.18 -7.56
C LEU A 215 -6.04 -0.87 -7.17
N VAL A 216 -6.40 -1.95 -7.86
CA VAL A 216 -7.62 -2.72 -7.55
C VAL A 216 -7.50 -3.41 -6.18
N LEU A 217 -6.32 -3.93 -5.83
CA LEU A 217 -6.08 -4.47 -4.50
C LEU A 217 -6.33 -3.41 -3.42
N ASN A 218 -5.87 -2.17 -3.63
CA ASN A 218 -6.10 -1.08 -2.69
C ASN A 218 -7.56 -0.63 -2.64
N LEU A 219 -8.28 -0.64 -3.77
CA LEU A 219 -9.73 -0.42 -3.79
C LEU A 219 -10.46 -1.42 -2.89
N VAL A 220 -10.16 -2.72 -3.06
CA VAL A 220 -10.74 -3.79 -2.25
C VAL A 220 -10.40 -3.64 -0.77
N LEU A 221 -9.14 -3.39 -0.45
CA LEU A 221 -8.68 -3.19 0.93
C LEU A 221 -9.42 -2.07 1.64
N VAL A 222 -9.47 -0.88 1.03
CA VAL A 222 -10.11 0.29 1.64
C VAL A 222 -11.62 0.09 1.79
N ARG A 223 -12.27 -0.54 0.84
CA ARG A 223 -13.70 -0.92 0.93
C ARG A 223 -14.00 -1.90 2.05
N LEU A 224 -13.06 -2.78 2.35
CA LEU A 224 -13.13 -3.69 3.49
C LEU A 224 -12.77 -3.03 4.83
N GLY A 225 -12.41 -1.74 4.82
CA GLY A 225 -11.99 -1.02 6.02
C GLY A 225 -10.54 -1.31 6.44
N TYR A 226 -9.72 -1.85 5.54
CA TYR A 226 -8.31 -2.13 5.77
C TYR A 226 -7.41 -1.05 5.17
N PRO A 227 -6.22 -0.79 5.77
CA PRO A 227 -5.27 0.15 5.20
C PRO A 227 -4.77 -0.33 3.85
N PRO A 228 -4.53 0.58 2.89
CA PRO A 228 -3.95 0.22 1.61
C PRO A 228 -2.52 -0.29 1.76
N VAL A 229 -2.01 -0.93 0.71
CA VAL A 229 -0.62 -1.42 0.63
C VAL A 229 0.19 -0.57 -0.33
N VAL A 230 1.43 -0.27 0.04
CA VAL A 230 2.45 0.29 -0.86
C VAL A 230 3.62 -0.68 -0.91
N ILE A 231 3.82 -1.31 -2.06
CA ILE A 231 4.94 -2.24 -2.28
C ILE A 231 6.14 -1.41 -2.72
N LEU A 232 7.16 -1.35 -1.86
CA LEU A 232 8.32 -0.49 -2.09
C LEU A 232 9.19 -1.03 -3.25
N LYS A 233 9.69 -0.15 -4.11
CA LYS A 233 10.61 -0.52 -5.22
C LYS A 233 11.85 -1.28 -4.75
N THR A 234 12.31 -1.02 -3.52
CA THR A 234 13.43 -1.75 -2.90
C THR A 234 13.10 -3.21 -2.56
N GLN A 235 11.82 -3.58 -2.62
CA GLN A 235 11.34 -4.95 -2.39
C GLN A 235 11.02 -5.70 -3.69
N ARG A 236 11.34 -5.12 -4.86
CA ARG A 236 10.95 -5.64 -6.17
C ARG A 236 11.29 -7.12 -6.35
N GLU A 237 12.54 -7.50 -6.16
CA GLU A 237 12.99 -8.91 -6.32
C GLU A 237 12.22 -9.85 -5.37
N ARG A 238 12.07 -9.43 -4.11
CA ARG A 238 11.34 -10.22 -3.12
C ARG A 238 9.86 -10.34 -3.47
N TYR A 239 9.25 -9.28 -3.99
CA TYR A 239 7.86 -9.27 -4.43
C TYR A 239 7.66 -10.18 -5.64
N LEU A 240 8.49 -10.09 -6.67
CA LEU A 240 8.41 -10.95 -7.85
C LEU A 240 8.64 -12.44 -7.49
N THR A 241 9.62 -12.74 -6.64
CA THR A 241 9.82 -14.11 -6.13
C THR A 241 8.60 -14.61 -5.35
N ALA A 242 7.93 -13.74 -4.57
CA ALA A 242 6.72 -14.12 -3.84
C ALA A 242 5.52 -14.34 -4.78
N MET A 243 5.42 -13.58 -5.87
CA MET A 243 4.42 -13.79 -6.93
C MET A 243 4.62 -15.16 -7.62
N GLN A 244 5.84 -15.49 -8.02
CA GLN A 244 6.17 -16.80 -8.60
C GLN A 244 5.80 -17.96 -7.66
N ARG A 245 6.06 -17.82 -6.36
CA ARG A 245 5.65 -18.85 -5.37
C ARG A 245 4.13 -18.93 -5.22
N ALA A 246 3.44 -17.79 -5.35
CA ALA A 246 1.99 -17.77 -5.33
C ALA A 246 1.37 -18.45 -6.56
N ASP A 247 2.07 -18.47 -7.71
CA ASP A 247 1.67 -19.25 -8.89
C ASP A 247 1.59 -20.77 -8.60
N ASP A 248 2.41 -21.24 -7.67
CA ASP A 248 2.44 -22.61 -7.17
C ASP A 248 1.51 -22.84 -5.95
N GLY A 249 0.69 -21.84 -5.58
CA GLY A 249 -0.24 -21.89 -4.44
C GLY A 249 0.40 -21.54 -3.08
N GLU A 250 1.64 -21.08 -3.04
CA GLU A 250 2.31 -20.66 -1.81
C GLU A 250 2.06 -19.16 -1.51
N TYR A 251 0.85 -18.80 -1.09
CA TYR A 251 0.46 -17.40 -0.86
C TYR A 251 1.11 -16.75 0.35
N GLY A 252 1.65 -17.52 1.28
CA GLY A 252 2.22 -16.99 2.53
C GLY A 252 3.34 -15.95 2.36
N PRO A 253 4.33 -16.11 1.45
CA PRO A 253 5.39 -15.10 1.23
C PRO A 253 4.85 -13.77 0.72
N LEU A 254 3.90 -13.79 -0.21
CA LEU A 254 3.23 -12.61 -0.72
C LEU A 254 2.34 -11.96 0.36
N GLY A 255 1.57 -12.76 1.08
CA GLY A 255 0.76 -12.30 2.21
C GLY A 255 1.58 -11.63 3.31
N GLU A 256 2.80 -12.12 3.58
CA GLU A 256 3.72 -11.43 4.51
C GLU A 256 4.16 -10.04 4.01
N ILE A 257 4.37 -9.88 2.70
CA ILE A 257 4.71 -8.58 2.10
C ILE A 257 3.52 -7.62 2.26
N LEU A 258 2.30 -8.06 1.91
CA LEU A 258 1.09 -7.26 2.04
C LEU A 258 0.81 -6.88 3.50
N ALA A 259 0.92 -7.82 4.44
CA ALA A 259 0.73 -7.54 5.87
C ALA A 259 1.72 -6.50 6.41
N ARG A 260 2.97 -6.56 5.98
CA ARG A 260 3.99 -5.57 6.37
C ARG A 260 3.72 -4.20 5.77
N ALA A 261 3.26 -4.14 4.53
CA ALA A 261 2.89 -2.90 3.87
C ALA A 261 1.68 -2.23 4.56
N MET A 262 0.64 -3.01 4.92
CA MET A 262 -0.48 -2.51 5.72
C MET A 262 -0.04 -1.97 7.09
N ILE A 263 0.82 -2.70 7.80
CA ILE A 263 1.37 -2.26 9.10
C ILE A 263 2.20 -0.97 8.93
N ASP A 264 2.98 -0.85 7.86
CA ASP A 264 3.78 0.35 7.60
C ASP A 264 2.88 1.57 7.35
N ASN A 265 1.87 1.45 6.51
CA ASN A 265 0.91 2.53 6.24
C ASN A 265 0.09 2.90 7.48
N LEU A 266 -0.35 1.92 8.29
CA LEU A 266 -0.98 2.18 9.58
C LEU A 266 -0.09 3.06 10.48
N ASN A 267 1.16 2.68 10.63
CA ASN A 267 2.06 3.35 11.57
C ASN A 267 2.58 4.70 11.05
N ARG A 268 2.79 4.85 9.75
CA ARG A 268 3.36 6.09 9.17
C ARG A 268 2.33 7.18 8.93
N PHE A 269 1.14 6.81 8.48
CA PHE A 269 0.17 7.78 7.98
C PHE A 269 -1.14 7.75 8.78
N ILE A 270 -1.78 6.59 8.93
CA ILE A 270 -3.16 6.51 9.44
C ILE A 270 -3.20 6.77 10.95
N ILE A 271 -2.50 5.96 11.75
CA ILE A 271 -2.54 6.08 13.23
C ILE A 271 -2.06 7.46 13.71
N PRO A 272 -0.96 8.04 13.20
CA PRO A 272 -0.55 9.40 13.60
C PRO A 272 -1.60 10.46 13.32
N GLY A 273 -2.37 10.29 12.23
CA GLY A 273 -3.42 11.23 11.83
C GLY A 273 -4.70 11.13 12.66
N VAL A 274 -5.11 9.91 13.04
CA VAL A 274 -6.39 9.67 13.75
C VAL A 274 -6.24 9.56 15.27
N ALA A 275 -5.03 9.30 15.78
CA ALA A 275 -4.80 9.15 17.21
C ALA A 275 -4.61 10.51 17.90
N GLY A 276 -5.48 10.83 18.84
CA GLY A 276 -5.28 11.98 19.72
C GLY A 276 -4.01 11.85 20.59
N PRO A 277 -3.49 12.97 21.14
CA PRO A 277 -2.18 13.04 21.80
C PRO A 277 -2.05 12.17 23.07
N ALA A 278 -3.15 11.76 23.68
CA ALA A 278 -3.18 10.93 24.88
C ALA A 278 -3.42 9.43 24.60
N LYS A 279 -3.71 9.03 23.37
CA LYS A 279 -3.96 7.62 23.03
C LYS A 279 -2.66 6.83 22.95
N LEU A 280 -2.67 5.62 23.49
CA LEU A 280 -1.57 4.65 23.38
C LEU A 280 -1.55 4.09 21.95
N VAL A 281 -0.43 4.30 21.25
CA VAL A 281 -0.20 3.84 19.88
C VAL A 281 1.17 3.18 19.77
N PRO A 282 1.43 2.37 18.74
CA PRO A 282 2.76 1.80 18.50
C PRO A 282 3.85 2.86 18.43
N LEU A 283 5.04 2.59 18.94
CA LEU A 283 6.16 3.53 18.86
C LEU A 283 6.51 3.92 17.42
N ALA A 284 6.26 3.03 16.47
CA ALA A 284 6.45 3.33 15.05
C ALA A 284 5.54 4.48 14.54
N SER A 285 4.39 4.69 15.16
CA SER A 285 3.45 5.78 14.85
C SER A 285 3.81 7.12 15.52
N LEU A 286 4.86 7.14 16.34
CA LEU A 286 5.33 8.31 17.10
C LEU A 286 6.72 8.79 16.64
N VAL A 287 7.19 8.25 15.53
CA VAL A 287 8.46 8.64 14.88
C VAL A 287 8.31 10.01 14.23
N ASP A 288 9.37 10.82 14.30
CA ASP A 288 9.49 12.10 13.62
C ASP A 288 10.95 12.36 13.21
N GLN A 289 11.25 13.58 12.77
CA GLN A 289 12.59 13.98 12.32
C GLN A 289 13.64 13.87 13.43
N GLU A 290 13.24 14.00 14.71
CA GLU A 290 14.15 14.02 15.87
C GLU A 290 14.31 12.63 16.50
N MET A 291 13.30 11.74 16.37
CA MET A 291 13.24 10.48 17.11
C MET A 291 12.87 9.31 16.21
N SER A 292 13.85 8.44 15.97
CA SER A 292 13.60 7.16 15.27
C SER A 292 12.91 6.13 16.19
N VAL A 293 12.26 5.13 15.58
CA VAL A 293 11.64 4.02 16.33
C VAL A 293 12.66 3.27 17.22
N VAL A 294 13.92 3.18 16.78
CA VAL A 294 15.00 2.55 17.53
C VAL A 294 15.31 3.36 18.78
N ALA A 295 15.38 4.69 18.66
CA ALA A 295 15.62 5.60 19.78
C ALA A 295 14.46 5.56 20.79
N LEU A 296 13.22 5.63 20.31
CA LEU A 296 12.02 5.51 21.16
C LEU A 296 11.98 4.18 21.90
N ARG A 297 12.27 3.07 21.21
CA ARG A 297 12.32 1.76 21.82
C ARG A 297 13.42 1.64 22.90
N ALA A 298 14.60 2.16 22.61
CA ALA A 298 15.70 2.19 23.58
C ALA A 298 15.34 3.01 24.82
N ALA A 299 14.61 4.12 24.65
CA ALA A 299 14.11 4.93 25.76
C ALA A 299 13.03 4.19 26.59
N ALA A 300 12.11 3.48 25.93
CA ALA A 300 11.08 2.68 26.57
C ALA A 300 11.69 1.53 27.40
N VAL A 301 12.60 0.75 26.82
CA VAL A 301 13.29 -0.37 27.49
C VAL A 301 14.07 0.10 28.71
N ARG A 302 14.64 1.32 28.66
CA ARG A 302 15.38 1.92 29.80
C ARG A 302 14.49 2.66 30.79
N GLY A 303 13.17 2.59 30.64
CA GLY A 303 12.21 3.31 31.52
C GLY A 303 12.28 4.85 31.44
N ARG A 304 12.92 5.40 30.40
CA ARG A 304 13.04 6.86 30.19
C ARG A 304 11.86 7.46 29.45
N LEU A 305 11.17 6.66 28.66
CA LEU A 305 9.91 6.95 27.99
C LEU A 305 8.79 6.18 28.66
N GLU A 306 7.75 6.87 29.08
CA GLU A 306 6.52 6.26 29.57
C GLU A 306 5.88 5.45 28.43
N ALA A 307 5.93 4.11 28.56
CA ALA A 307 5.54 3.18 27.53
C ALA A 307 5.09 1.85 28.14
N GLN A 308 4.25 1.11 27.41
CA GLN A 308 3.76 -0.22 27.79
C GLN A 308 4.16 -1.23 26.74
N GLN A 309 4.47 -2.45 27.14
CA GLN A 309 4.75 -3.54 26.23
C GLN A 309 3.55 -4.52 26.20
N ARG A 310 3.06 -4.82 25.01
CA ARG A 310 2.04 -5.85 24.78
C ARG A 310 2.63 -7.26 24.91
N SER A 311 1.75 -8.24 25.05
CA SER A 311 2.12 -9.67 25.10
C SER A 311 2.84 -10.17 23.83
N ASP A 312 2.61 -9.53 22.67
CA ASP A 312 3.29 -9.79 21.40
C ASP A 312 4.68 -9.13 21.29
N GLY A 313 5.12 -8.41 22.34
CA GLY A 313 6.38 -7.71 22.42
C GLY A 313 6.38 -6.33 21.77
N GLN A 314 5.23 -5.82 21.27
CA GLN A 314 5.11 -4.48 20.72
C GLN A 314 5.09 -3.44 21.86
N TRP A 315 5.87 -2.35 21.68
CA TRP A 315 5.87 -1.21 22.59
C TRP A 315 4.88 -0.15 22.14
N LEU A 316 4.08 0.35 23.08
CA LEU A 316 3.11 1.44 22.90
C LEU A 316 3.48 2.61 23.79
N SER A 317 3.21 3.83 23.32
CA SER A 317 3.31 5.07 24.11
C SER A 317 2.28 6.09 23.60
N THR A 318 2.27 7.27 24.20
CA THR A 318 1.42 8.39 23.76
C THR A 318 2.28 9.49 23.18
N ARG A 319 1.74 10.31 22.25
CA ARG A 319 2.44 11.49 21.73
C ARG A 319 2.85 12.43 22.86
N LYS A 320 1.97 12.62 23.85
CA LYS A 320 2.24 13.43 25.04
C LYS A 320 3.45 12.92 25.84
N ALA A 321 3.61 11.60 25.99
CA ALA A 321 4.75 11.00 26.69
C ALA A 321 6.06 11.21 25.89
N VAL A 322 6.02 11.07 24.57
CA VAL A 322 7.19 11.32 23.70
C VAL A 322 7.62 12.77 23.77
N GLU A 323 6.71 13.73 23.69
CA GLU A 323 7.01 15.16 23.83
C GLU A 323 7.63 15.50 25.20
N LYS A 324 7.08 14.92 26.28
CA LYS A 324 7.66 15.06 27.62
C LYS A 324 9.09 14.49 27.68
N TYR A 325 9.31 13.35 27.04
CA TYR A 325 10.65 12.72 26.97
C TYR A 325 11.64 13.60 26.19
N LYS A 326 11.26 14.14 25.02
CA LYS A 326 12.09 15.07 24.23
C LYS A 326 12.52 16.26 25.08
N LYS A 327 11.58 16.98 25.71
CA LYS A 327 11.85 18.12 26.59
C LYS A 327 12.81 17.76 27.75
N SER A 328 12.72 16.55 28.28
CA SER A 328 13.62 16.08 29.35
C SER A 328 15.05 15.83 28.85
N ARG A 329 15.21 15.41 27.60
CA ARG A 329 16.50 15.19 26.93
C ARG A 329 17.25 16.50 26.71
N ASP A 330 16.55 17.51 26.20
CA ASP A 330 17.14 18.82 25.89
C ASP A 330 17.64 19.54 27.16
N ARG A 331 16.91 19.39 28.27
CA ARG A 331 17.33 19.91 29.57
C ARG A 331 18.60 19.23 30.12
N ARG A 332 18.84 17.96 29.80
CA ARG A 332 20.06 17.23 30.20
C ARG A 332 21.24 17.60 29.29
N GLY A 333 21.02 17.79 27.99
CA GLY A 333 22.05 18.25 27.06
C GLY A 333 22.59 19.64 27.38
N ARG A 334 21.72 20.56 27.81
CA ARG A 334 22.13 21.91 28.24
C ARG A 334 22.90 21.96 29.57
N ARG A 335 22.76 20.93 30.44
CA ARG A 335 23.51 20.86 31.70
C ARG A 335 24.90 20.20 31.59
N SER A 336 25.23 19.62 30.42
CA SER A 336 26.52 18.99 30.15
C SER A 336 27.50 19.81 29.32
N SER A 337 27.20 21.10 29.06
CA SER A 337 28.18 22.07 28.52
C SER A 337 28.76 22.84 29.70
N PRO A 338 29.97 22.54 30.16
CA PRO A 338 30.66 23.41 31.08
C PRO A 338 31.16 24.63 30.31
N ASP A 339 30.84 25.79 30.84
CA ASP A 339 31.45 27.09 30.66
C ASP A 339 32.49 27.25 29.54
N ALA A 340 32.10 27.95 28.46
CA ALA A 340 33.00 28.72 27.63
C ALA A 340 32.92 30.17 28.08
N ASP A 341 33.48 30.41 29.29
CA ASP A 341 33.87 31.76 29.74
C ASP A 341 35.16 31.60 30.56
N ARG A 342 36.28 31.75 29.86
CA ARG A 342 37.54 32.29 30.35
C ARG A 342 38.44 32.70 29.21
#